data_de1cfa0530837354cae2de220a8cc2a0
#
_entry.id   de1cfa0530837354cae2de220a8cc2a0
#
_cell.length_a   1.000
_cell.length_b   1.000
_cell.length_c   1.000
_cell.angle_alpha   90.00
_cell.angle_beta   90.00
_cell.angle_gamma   90.00
#
_symmetry.space_group_name_H-M   'P 1'
#
loop_
_entity.id
_entity.type
_entity.pdbx_description
1 polymer ?
#
loop_
_entity_poly.entity_id
_entity_poly.type
_entity_poly.pdbx_seq_one_letter_code
_entity_poly.pdbx_strand_id
1 'polypeptide(L)'
;MSFLNLNEIKKLIREYPLRKDREIITKFIEGEKLTERELTRALHMSLPLFTLLLLNKRFERNKQLSEEEWATTKVKKLDNIGTVRNLEILPLIDFHSEGDLLTEKGVSYFIKADDLGILFDTGLNDKQKHPSPLLNNMKALGVTLEDFNYIIISHLHGDHVGGDQWVQKKMFSLSGTQVNLKHVKAFTPVPMSHPTATTKHVKGPEIIVNGIASIGSIRNPLFFFGEVYEQAIAINVERKGIVIIVGCGHQGIQKIIDRVEVLFDTPIYGIIGGLHLPIPNFPGDDPTWSGLPVFKFIVTRRPPWEPWHTDDRDYTLDYIKARNPKLVALSPHDSSMESINAFKDTFKEAYIDIKVGKTIKI
;
A
#
# COMPACT_ATOMS: atom_id res chain seq x y z
N MET A 1 21.46 -16.76 -0.62
CA MET A 1 22.58 -15.93 -0.13
C MET A 1 22.03 -15.14 1.05
N SER A 2 22.56 -15.39 2.25
CA SER A 2 22.20 -14.60 3.43
C SER A 2 22.75 -13.18 3.24
N PHE A 3 21.89 -12.18 3.25
CA PHE A 3 22.31 -10.79 3.20
C PHE A 3 22.87 -10.37 4.56
N LEU A 4 23.88 -9.53 4.51
CA LEU A 4 24.71 -9.12 5.64
C LEU A 4 23.86 -8.37 6.69
N ASN A 5 23.92 -8.85 7.93
CA ASN A 5 23.37 -8.10 9.06
C ASN A 5 24.29 -6.91 9.43
N LEU A 6 23.86 -6.04 10.33
CA LEU A 6 24.63 -4.86 10.73
C LEU A 6 26.06 -5.20 11.22
N ASN A 7 26.25 -6.38 11.85
CA ASN A 7 27.55 -6.83 12.31
C ASN A 7 28.42 -7.27 11.14
N GLU A 8 27.84 -7.88 10.11
CA GLU A 8 28.52 -8.25 8.87
C GLU A 8 28.88 -7.01 8.04
N ILE A 9 28.00 -5.99 8.00
CA ILE A 9 28.32 -4.69 7.41
C ILE A 9 29.47 -4.03 8.16
N LYS A 10 29.46 -4.02 9.50
CA LYS A 10 30.57 -3.53 10.32
C LYS A 10 31.85 -4.32 10.09
N LYS A 11 31.75 -5.65 9.84
CA LYS A 11 32.89 -6.48 9.48
C LYS A 11 33.47 -6.11 8.12
N LEU A 12 32.63 -5.96 7.09
CA LEU A 12 33.03 -5.51 5.75
C LEU A 12 33.67 -4.12 5.78
N ILE A 13 33.16 -3.21 6.58
CA ILE A 13 33.73 -1.88 6.78
C ILE A 13 35.16 -2.01 7.40
N ARG A 14 35.36 -2.92 8.37
CA ARG A 14 36.67 -3.17 8.97
C ARG A 14 37.68 -3.77 7.98
N GLU A 15 37.21 -4.51 6.99
CA GLU A 15 38.00 -5.16 5.94
C GLU A 15 38.21 -4.26 4.70
N TYR A 16 37.59 -3.08 4.64
CA TYR A 16 37.71 -2.15 3.52
C TYR A 16 39.13 -1.65 3.38
N PRO A 17 39.72 -1.65 2.18
CA PRO A 17 41.17 -1.52 2.00
C PRO A 17 41.76 -0.14 2.38
N LEU A 18 40.93 0.91 2.43
CA LEU A 18 41.39 2.26 2.72
C LEU A 18 41.08 2.69 4.17
N ARG A 19 42.08 2.74 5.03
CA ARG A 19 41.94 3.07 6.46
C ARG A 19 41.16 4.38 6.73
N LYS A 20 41.46 5.46 5.98
CA LYS A 20 40.78 6.77 6.16
C LYS A 20 39.29 6.74 5.81
N ASP A 21 38.91 5.87 4.91
CA ASP A 21 37.54 5.68 4.48
C ASP A 21 36.75 4.95 5.55
N ARG A 22 37.36 3.96 6.20
CA ARG A 22 36.77 3.27 7.37
C ARG A 22 36.50 4.22 8.51
N GLU A 23 37.44 5.12 8.82
CA GLU A 23 37.30 6.11 9.88
C GLU A 23 36.11 7.05 9.63
N ILE A 24 35.92 7.51 8.38
CA ILE A 24 34.81 8.38 7.99
C ILE A 24 33.46 7.64 8.09
N ILE A 25 33.41 6.39 7.62
CA ILE A 25 32.19 5.57 7.70
C ILE A 25 31.84 5.25 9.16
N THR A 26 32.84 4.94 9.98
CA THR A 26 32.64 4.67 11.41
C THR A 26 32.09 5.90 12.13
N LYS A 27 32.69 7.08 11.94
CA LYS A 27 32.20 8.35 12.49
C LYS A 27 30.74 8.63 12.11
N PHE A 28 30.42 8.39 10.84
CA PHE A 28 29.05 8.59 10.35
C PHE A 28 28.03 7.66 11.02
N ILE A 29 28.37 6.36 11.18
CA ILE A 29 27.51 5.38 11.87
C ILE A 29 27.34 5.73 13.35
N GLU A 30 28.39 6.22 13.98
CA GLU A 30 28.38 6.62 15.40
C GLU A 30 27.74 7.98 15.64
N GLY A 31 27.26 8.66 14.59
CA GLY A 31 26.55 9.93 14.67
C GLY A 31 27.46 11.15 14.88
N GLU A 32 28.77 11.00 14.69
CA GLU A 32 29.72 12.09 14.76
C GLU A 32 29.60 13.05 13.57
N LYS A 33 29.84 14.34 13.79
CA LYS A 33 29.91 15.33 12.70
C LYS A 33 31.16 15.10 11.83
N LEU A 34 30.93 14.89 10.53
CA LEU A 34 31.99 14.89 9.55
C LEU A 34 32.45 16.34 9.23
N THR A 35 33.76 16.53 9.08
CA THR A 35 34.30 17.76 8.52
C THR A 35 33.99 17.89 7.03
N GLU A 36 33.99 19.09 6.46
CA GLU A 36 33.80 19.32 5.01
C GLU A 36 34.70 18.44 4.14
N ARG A 37 35.94 18.25 4.57
CA ARG A 37 36.93 17.44 3.86
C ARG A 37 36.63 15.93 3.92
N GLU A 38 36.10 15.46 5.04
CA GLU A 38 35.61 14.10 5.23
C GLU A 38 34.33 13.87 4.44
N LEU A 39 33.45 14.86 4.42
CA LEU A 39 32.20 14.80 3.62
C LEU A 39 32.51 14.75 2.13
N THR A 40 33.42 15.62 1.63
CA THR A 40 33.88 15.60 0.24
C THR A 40 34.52 14.26 -0.13
N ARG A 41 35.33 13.70 0.76
CA ARG A 41 35.96 12.39 0.56
C ARG A 41 34.91 11.26 0.58
N ALA A 42 33.95 11.30 1.49
CA ALA A 42 32.83 10.35 1.55
C ALA A 42 32.03 10.34 0.24
N LEU A 43 31.79 11.50 -0.36
CA LEU A 43 31.11 11.65 -1.64
C LEU A 43 31.90 11.00 -2.82
N HIS A 44 33.22 10.92 -2.74
CA HIS A 44 34.05 10.28 -3.76
C HIS A 44 34.31 8.79 -3.52
N MET A 45 34.09 8.31 -2.31
CA MET A 45 34.51 6.99 -1.81
C MET A 45 33.67 5.78 -2.18
N SER A 46 32.57 5.87 -2.63
CA SER A 46 31.56 4.97 -3.19
C SER A 46 30.18 5.57 -2.90
N LEU A 47 29.79 6.45 -3.76
CA LEU A 47 28.47 7.10 -3.72
C LEU A 47 27.32 6.13 -3.36
N PRO A 48 27.30 4.86 -3.85
CA PRO A 48 26.28 3.90 -3.47
C PRO A 48 26.26 3.53 -1.98
N LEU A 49 27.42 3.27 -1.36
CA LEU A 49 27.47 2.85 0.05
C LEU A 49 27.11 4.00 0.98
N PHE A 50 27.60 5.21 0.71
CA PHE A 50 27.28 6.39 1.50
C PHE A 50 25.78 6.74 1.37
N THR A 51 25.22 6.63 0.17
CA THR A 51 23.79 6.82 -0.07
C THR A 51 22.96 5.80 0.71
N LEU A 52 23.35 4.53 0.71
CA LEU A 52 22.66 3.49 1.50
C LEU A 52 22.72 3.76 3.01
N LEU A 53 23.84 4.24 3.52
CA LEU A 53 23.97 4.62 4.94
C LEU A 53 23.09 5.81 5.32
N LEU A 54 23.01 6.83 4.45
CA LEU A 54 22.11 7.96 4.64
C LEU A 54 20.64 7.53 4.61
N LEU A 55 20.28 6.68 3.64
CA LEU A 55 18.94 6.12 3.53
C LEU A 55 18.60 5.28 4.75
N ASN A 56 19.52 4.45 5.24
CA ASN A 56 19.33 3.66 6.45
C ASN A 56 19.09 4.56 7.68
N LYS A 57 19.91 5.58 7.89
CA LYS A 57 19.73 6.52 9.01
C LYS A 57 18.36 7.21 8.94
N ARG A 58 17.94 7.64 7.73
CA ARG A 58 16.61 8.22 7.52
C ARG A 58 15.51 7.20 7.80
N PHE A 59 15.66 5.97 7.30
CA PHE A 59 14.71 4.90 7.49
C PHE A 59 14.53 4.54 8.98
N GLU A 60 15.62 4.31 9.72
CA GLU A 60 15.55 3.98 11.15
C GLU A 60 14.90 5.11 11.96
N ARG A 61 15.23 6.38 11.67
CA ARG A 61 14.57 7.52 12.29
C ARG A 61 13.06 7.54 12.00
N ASN A 62 12.69 7.34 10.75
CA ASN A 62 11.27 7.35 10.35
C ASN A 62 10.52 6.14 10.93
N LYS A 63 11.19 4.99 11.06
CA LYS A 63 10.65 3.81 11.72
C LYS A 63 10.35 4.08 13.19
N GLN A 64 11.31 4.65 13.92
CA GLN A 64 11.11 5.05 15.31
C GLN A 64 9.93 6.03 15.44
N LEU A 65 9.89 7.08 14.63
CA LEU A 65 8.79 8.06 14.64
C LEU A 65 7.43 7.43 14.31
N SER A 66 7.40 6.45 13.40
CA SER A 66 6.17 5.72 13.06
C SER A 66 5.68 4.87 14.22
N GLU A 67 6.58 4.16 14.92
CA GLU A 67 6.23 3.34 16.09
C GLU A 67 5.82 4.21 17.28
N GLU A 68 6.49 5.34 17.52
CA GLU A 68 6.09 6.31 18.54
C GLU A 68 4.71 6.89 18.26
N GLU A 69 4.44 7.29 16.99
CA GLU A 69 3.14 7.79 16.56
C GLU A 69 2.06 6.72 16.77
N TRP A 70 2.32 5.48 16.36
CA TRP A 70 1.39 4.37 16.56
C TRP A 70 1.09 4.13 18.04
N ALA A 71 2.11 4.09 18.89
CA ALA A 71 1.97 3.82 20.33
C ALA A 71 1.25 4.95 21.09
N THR A 72 1.43 6.21 20.64
CA THR A 72 0.86 7.38 21.31
C THR A 72 -0.49 7.81 20.74
N THR A 73 -0.83 7.40 19.53
CA THR A 73 -2.11 7.76 18.88
C THR A 73 -3.27 7.04 19.55
N LYS A 74 -4.02 7.80 20.35
CA LYS A 74 -5.27 7.29 20.95
C LYS A 74 -6.40 7.44 19.95
N VAL A 75 -6.94 6.33 19.49
CA VAL A 75 -8.15 6.32 18.68
C VAL A 75 -9.34 5.95 19.56
N LYS A 76 -10.47 6.57 19.27
CA LYS A 76 -11.74 6.26 19.92
C LYS A 76 -12.56 5.37 19.00
N LYS A 77 -13.37 4.51 19.61
CA LYS A 77 -14.36 3.73 18.92
C LYS A 77 -15.26 4.63 18.05
N LEU A 78 -15.60 4.17 16.88
CA LEU A 78 -16.55 4.84 16.00
C LEU A 78 -17.96 4.29 16.27
N ASP A 79 -18.69 5.02 17.11
CA ASP A 79 -20.09 4.67 17.41
C ASP A 79 -20.98 4.99 16.23
N ASN A 80 -22.04 4.19 16.04
CA ASN A 80 -23.09 4.42 15.06
C ASN A 80 -22.61 4.49 13.59
N ILE A 81 -21.64 3.64 13.21
CA ILE A 81 -21.23 3.55 11.82
C ILE A 81 -22.40 3.25 10.87
N GLY A 82 -23.45 2.56 11.34
CA GLY A 82 -24.53 2.04 10.50
C GLY A 82 -24.13 0.76 9.76
N THR A 83 -24.95 0.36 8.78
CA THR A 83 -24.69 -0.84 7.96
C THR A 83 -25.05 -0.60 6.50
N VAL A 84 -24.45 -1.38 5.60
CA VAL A 84 -24.91 -1.58 4.22
C VAL A 84 -25.48 -2.98 4.09
N ARG A 85 -26.51 -3.16 3.24
CA ARG A 85 -27.16 -4.45 3.03
C ARG A 85 -26.52 -5.26 1.91
N ASN A 86 -26.11 -4.58 0.86
CA ASN A 86 -25.51 -5.18 -0.33
C ASN A 86 -24.16 -4.51 -0.58
N LEU A 87 -23.12 -5.30 -0.70
CA LEU A 87 -21.78 -4.82 -1.04
C LEU A 87 -21.27 -5.58 -2.26
N GLU A 88 -20.94 -4.85 -3.31
CA GLU A 88 -20.30 -5.39 -4.51
C GLU A 88 -18.98 -4.66 -4.74
N ILE A 89 -17.92 -5.41 -5.06
CA ILE A 89 -16.61 -4.85 -5.37
C ILE A 89 -16.22 -5.34 -6.76
N LEU A 90 -16.12 -4.41 -7.70
CA LEU A 90 -15.72 -4.65 -9.08
C LEU A 90 -14.31 -4.09 -9.29
N PRO A 91 -13.29 -4.95 -9.39
CA PRO A 91 -11.96 -4.50 -9.78
C PRO A 91 -11.99 -3.93 -11.21
N LEU A 92 -11.63 -2.64 -11.33
CA LEU A 92 -11.51 -1.93 -12.61
C LEU A 92 -10.07 -1.95 -13.11
N ILE A 93 -9.09 -1.96 -12.20
CA ILE A 93 -7.66 -2.11 -12.46
C ILE A 93 -7.07 -3.01 -11.38
N ASP A 94 -6.33 -4.02 -11.82
CA ASP A 94 -5.44 -4.89 -11.05
C ASP A 94 -4.52 -5.64 -12.02
N PHE A 95 -3.67 -6.55 -11.54
CA PHE A 95 -2.66 -7.25 -12.33
C PHE A 95 -3.22 -8.36 -13.23
N HIS A 96 -4.34 -8.99 -12.84
CA HIS A 96 -5.03 -10.02 -13.62
C HIS A 96 -6.43 -9.59 -14.04
N SER A 97 -6.91 -10.08 -15.18
CA SER A 97 -8.25 -9.78 -15.70
C SER A 97 -9.04 -11.03 -16.05
N GLU A 98 -10.33 -10.83 -16.18
CA GLU A 98 -11.23 -11.75 -16.87
C GLU A 98 -11.44 -11.25 -18.32
N GLY A 99 -11.20 -12.10 -19.32
CA GLY A 99 -11.30 -11.72 -20.73
C GLY A 99 -10.25 -10.68 -21.16
N ASP A 100 -10.65 -9.81 -22.09
CA ASP A 100 -9.76 -8.85 -22.78
C ASP A 100 -9.65 -7.47 -22.09
N LEU A 101 -9.97 -7.40 -20.78
CA LEU A 101 -9.87 -6.15 -20.04
C LEU A 101 -8.40 -5.79 -19.78
N LEU A 102 -8.12 -4.49 -19.71
CA LEU A 102 -6.77 -3.98 -19.51
C LEU A 102 -6.31 -4.17 -18.07
N THR A 103 -5.05 -4.56 -17.91
CA THR A 103 -4.41 -4.76 -16.60
C THR A 103 -3.26 -3.79 -16.40
N GLU A 104 -2.96 -3.47 -15.15
CA GLU A 104 -1.82 -2.64 -14.74
C GLU A 104 -1.22 -3.15 -13.43
N LYS A 105 -0.01 -2.69 -13.11
CA LYS A 105 0.60 -2.85 -11.77
C LYS A 105 0.08 -1.77 -10.83
N GLY A 106 -1.22 -1.68 -10.68
CA GLY A 106 -1.89 -0.67 -9.88
C GLY A 106 -3.30 -1.13 -9.52
N VAL A 107 -3.97 -0.37 -8.69
CA VAL A 107 -5.29 -0.72 -8.14
C VAL A 107 -6.32 0.33 -8.46
N SER A 108 -7.50 -0.11 -8.88
CA SER A 108 -8.71 0.69 -8.84
C SER A 108 -9.92 -0.23 -8.71
N TYR A 109 -10.73 -0.03 -7.67
CA TYR A 109 -11.94 -0.81 -7.43
C TYR A 109 -13.18 0.07 -7.40
N PHE A 110 -14.21 -0.32 -8.14
CA PHE A 110 -15.54 0.24 -7.99
C PHE A 110 -16.28 -0.53 -6.90
N ILE A 111 -16.60 0.14 -5.82
CA ILE A 111 -17.31 -0.40 -4.67
C ILE A 111 -18.74 0.14 -4.73
N LYS A 112 -19.71 -0.74 -4.87
CA LYS A 112 -21.13 -0.42 -4.77
C LYS A 112 -21.66 -0.90 -3.42
N ALA A 113 -22.06 0.03 -2.59
CA ALA A 113 -22.59 -0.21 -1.25
C ALA A 113 -24.04 0.33 -1.18
N ASP A 114 -25.02 -0.55 -1.29
CA ASP A 114 -26.43 -0.21 -1.55
C ASP A 114 -26.54 0.70 -2.79
N ASP A 115 -27.00 1.95 -2.63
CA ASP A 115 -27.13 2.93 -3.72
C ASP A 115 -25.90 3.83 -3.88
N LEU A 116 -24.84 3.61 -3.09
CA LEU A 116 -23.62 4.42 -3.12
C LEU A 116 -22.55 3.79 -4.00
N GLY A 117 -21.94 4.61 -4.85
CA GLY A 117 -20.76 4.25 -5.64
C GLY A 117 -19.49 4.91 -5.12
N ILE A 118 -18.44 4.12 -4.93
CA ILE A 118 -17.13 4.58 -4.46
C ILE A 118 -16.07 4.07 -5.40
N LEU A 119 -15.22 4.96 -5.88
CA LEU A 119 -13.98 4.58 -6.54
C LEU A 119 -12.86 4.54 -5.49
N PHE A 120 -12.28 3.36 -5.29
CA PHE A 120 -11.13 3.17 -4.40
C PHE A 120 -9.87 3.05 -5.26
N ASP A 121 -8.98 4.05 -5.15
CA ASP A 121 -7.78 4.26 -5.96
C ASP A 121 -8.03 4.43 -7.47
N THR A 122 -7.00 4.84 -8.24
CA THR A 122 -7.17 5.26 -9.65
C THR A 122 -6.18 4.59 -10.62
N GLY A 123 -5.50 3.51 -10.21
CA GLY A 123 -4.55 2.77 -11.04
C GLY A 123 -3.21 3.49 -11.26
N LEU A 124 -2.42 2.96 -12.19
CA LEU A 124 -1.07 3.45 -12.50
C LEU A 124 -1.03 4.38 -13.72
N ASN A 125 -1.65 3.96 -14.83
CA ASN A 125 -1.55 4.66 -16.12
C ASN A 125 -0.11 5.11 -16.46
N ASP A 126 0.83 4.19 -16.36
CA ASP A 126 2.28 4.42 -16.52
C ASP A 126 2.62 5.27 -17.76
N LYS A 127 1.93 5.00 -18.87
CA LYS A 127 2.14 5.72 -20.15
C LYS A 127 1.36 7.04 -20.25
N GLN A 128 0.71 7.47 -19.20
CA GLN A 128 -0.09 8.70 -19.13
C GLN A 128 -1.09 8.86 -20.30
N LYS A 129 -1.70 7.75 -20.69
CA LYS A 129 -2.70 7.73 -21.77
C LYS A 129 -3.99 8.44 -21.39
N HIS A 130 -4.64 9.02 -22.40
CA HIS A 130 -6.01 9.50 -22.30
C HIS A 130 -6.82 9.02 -23.51
N PRO A 131 -7.86 8.18 -23.34
CA PRO A 131 -8.30 7.58 -22.08
C PRO A 131 -7.28 6.60 -21.50
N SER A 132 -7.24 6.51 -20.17
CA SER A 132 -6.40 5.55 -19.43
C SER A 132 -6.95 4.13 -19.55
N PRO A 133 -6.18 3.10 -19.14
CA PRO A 133 -6.72 1.76 -18.93
C PRO A 133 -7.95 1.74 -18.02
N LEU A 134 -7.94 2.53 -16.92
CA LEU A 134 -9.10 2.67 -16.03
C LEU A 134 -10.35 3.15 -16.78
N LEU A 135 -10.28 4.24 -17.52
CA LEU A 135 -11.43 4.77 -18.28
C LEU A 135 -11.91 3.81 -19.37
N ASN A 136 -10.97 3.08 -20.02
CA ASN A 136 -11.33 2.07 -21.00
C ASN A 136 -12.08 0.89 -20.39
N ASN A 137 -11.60 0.39 -19.24
CA ASN A 137 -12.27 -0.71 -18.52
C ASN A 137 -13.62 -0.25 -17.96
N MET A 138 -13.72 0.96 -17.40
CA MET A 138 -15.00 1.54 -16.99
C MET A 138 -16.00 1.51 -18.13
N LYS A 139 -15.61 2.01 -19.32
CA LYS A 139 -16.47 2.00 -20.52
C LYS A 139 -16.90 0.58 -20.90
N ALA A 140 -15.96 -0.37 -20.90
CA ALA A 140 -16.23 -1.78 -21.27
C ALA A 140 -17.18 -2.46 -20.28
N LEU A 141 -17.12 -2.07 -19.00
CA LEU A 141 -17.92 -2.62 -17.90
C LEU A 141 -19.20 -1.83 -17.62
N GLY A 142 -19.48 -0.77 -18.40
CA GLY A 142 -20.68 0.06 -18.24
C GLY A 142 -20.67 0.95 -17.00
N VAL A 143 -19.47 1.24 -16.46
CA VAL A 143 -19.28 2.15 -15.32
C VAL A 143 -18.97 3.55 -15.85
N THR A 144 -19.64 4.56 -15.31
CA THR A 144 -19.49 5.96 -15.72
C THR A 144 -18.97 6.82 -14.56
N LEU A 145 -18.60 8.08 -14.83
CA LEU A 145 -18.16 9.01 -13.77
C LEU A 145 -19.31 9.37 -12.82
N GLU A 146 -20.54 9.34 -13.30
CA GLU A 146 -21.75 9.64 -12.55
C GLU A 146 -22.11 8.57 -11.52
N ASP A 147 -21.57 7.37 -11.67
CA ASP A 147 -21.75 6.28 -10.70
C ASP A 147 -20.99 6.51 -9.39
N PHE A 148 -20.06 7.49 -9.35
CA PHE A 148 -19.23 7.75 -8.17
C PHE A 148 -19.80 8.89 -7.31
N ASN A 149 -20.16 8.59 -6.08
CA ASN A 149 -20.43 9.58 -5.04
C ASN A 149 -19.13 10.03 -4.35
N TYR A 150 -18.21 9.09 -4.18
CA TYR A 150 -16.95 9.28 -3.47
C TYR A 150 -15.76 8.67 -4.23
N ILE A 151 -14.59 9.28 -4.01
CA ILE A 151 -13.30 8.68 -4.34
C ILE A 151 -12.52 8.55 -3.04
N ILE A 152 -11.88 7.39 -2.83
CA ILE A 152 -11.02 7.17 -1.68
C ILE A 152 -9.65 6.77 -2.20
N ILE A 153 -8.64 7.56 -1.87
CA ILE A 153 -7.25 7.26 -2.18
C ILE A 153 -6.60 6.60 -0.97
N SER A 154 -6.10 5.39 -1.14
CA SER A 154 -5.46 4.63 -0.06
C SER A 154 -4.17 5.30 0.39
N HIS A 155 -3.28 5.61 -0.55
CA HIS A 155 -2.00 6.28 -0.31
C HIS A 155 -1.46 6.99 -1.57
N LEU A 156 -0.39 7.79 -1.41
CA LEU A 156 0.16 8.63 -2.48
C LEU A 156 1.34 7.93 -3.19
N HIS A 157 1.08 6.77 -3.83
CA HIS A 157 1.98 6.15 -4.80
C HIS A 157 1.38 6.18 -6.19
N GLY A 158 2.23 6.11 -7.23
CA GLY A 158 1.84 6.27 -8.63
C GLY A 158 0.79 5.27 -9.09
N ASP A 159 0.87 4.06 -8.59
CA ASP A 159 -0.01 2.93 -8.90
C ASP A 159 -1.40 3.00 -8.23
N HIS A 160 -1.63 4.04 -7.41
CA HIS A 160 -2.91 4.33 -6.74
C HIS A 160 -3.50 5.68 -7.09
N VAL A 161 -2.70 6.58 -7.68
CA VAL A 161 -3.14 7.96 -7.99
C VAL A 161 -3.15 8.31 -9.48
N GLY A 162 -2.94 7.31 -10.37
CA GLY A 162 -2.95 7.50 -11.82
C GLY A 162 -1.59 7.89 -12.42
N GLY A 163 -0.48 7.61 -11.70
CA GLY A 163 0.89 7.76 -12.16
C GLY A 163 1.74 8.73 -11.36
N ASP A 164 3.07 8.58 -11.50
CA ASP A 164 4.08 9.33 -10.73
C ASP A 164 4.02 10.85 -10.92
N GLN A 165 3.58 11.32 -12.07
CA GLN A 165 3.38 12.75 -12.28
C GLN A 165 2.37 13.37 -11.31
N TRP A 166 1.38 12.60 -10.86
CA TRP A 166 0.38 13.06 -9.92
C TRP A 166 0.88 13.00 -8.48
N VAL A 167 1.74 12.03 -8.16
CA VAL A 167 2.46 11.98 -6.87
C VAL A 167 3.24 13.28 -6.64
N GLN A 168 4.03 13.72 -7.62
CA GLN A 168 4.83 14.94 -7.53
C GLN A 168 3.99 16.19 -7.30
N LYS A 169 2.78 16.23 -7.88
CA LYS A 169 1.84 17.35 -7.74
C LYS A 169 0.96 17.23 -6.49
N LYS A 170 1.05 16.12 -5.74
CA LYS A 170 0.11 15.77 -4.65
C LYS A 170 -1.35 15.80 -5.14
N MET A 171 -1.58 15.12 -6.25
CA MET A 171 -2.88 15.03 -6.91
C MET A 171 -3.19 13.56 -7.22
N PHE A 172 -4.40 13.30 -7.67
CA PHE A 172 -4.78 12.03 -8.31
C PHE A 172 -5.50 12.33 -9.64
N SER A 173 -5.54 11.34 -10.50
CA SER A 173 -6.29 11.42 -11.76
C SER A 173 -6.75 10.06 -12.23
N LEU A 174 -7.91 10.00 -12.86
CA LEU A 174 -8.40 8.79 -13.48
C LEU A 174 -7.80 8.54 -14.86
N SER A 175 -7.05 9.50 -15.39
CA SER A 175 -6.49 9.43 -16.75
C SER A 175 -5.21 10.26 -16.88
N GLY A 176 -4.55 10.23 -18.04
CA GLY A 176 -3.38 11.08 -18.32
C GLY A 176 -3.69 12.58 -18.31
N THR A 177 -4.96 12.93 -18.44
CA THR A 177 -5.49 14.28 -18.23
C THR A 177 -6.57 14.26 -17.15
N GLN A 178 -6.79 15.40 -16.50
CA GLN A 178 -7.84 15.52 -15.49
C GLN A 178 -9.23 15.44 -16.12
N VAL A 179 -10.12 14.67 -15.50
CA VAL A 179 -11.53 14.58 -15.87
C VAL A 179 -12.40 15.39 -14.90
N ASN A 180 -13.62 15.71 -15.32
CA ASN A 180 -14.53 16.50 -14.50
C ASN A 180 -15.20 15.64 -13.41
N LEU A 181 -14.91 15.96 -12.14
CA LEU A 181 -15.42 15.27 -10.95
C LEU A 181 -16.14 16.24 -9.98
N LYS A 182 -16.85 17.27 -10.50
CA LYS A 182 -17.46 18.33 -9.67
C LYS A 182 -18.44 17.82 -8.60
N HIS A 183 -19.07 16.68 -8.86
CA HIS A 183 -20.04 16.08 -7.93
C HIS A 183 -19.41 15.14 -6.91
N VAL A 184 -18.10 14.85 -7.04
CA VAL A 184 -17.41 13.84 -6.23
C VAL A 184 -16.69 14.48 -5.06
N LYS A 185 -16.82 13.85 -3.88
CA LYS A 185 -15.96 14.13 -2.73
C LYS A 185 -14.88 13.07 -2.61
N ALA A 186 -13.61 13.50 -2.56
CA ALA A 186 -12.47 12.62 -2.44
C ALA A 186 -11.87 12.65 -1.04
N PHE A 187 -11.60 11.48 -0.46
CA PHE A 187 -10.96 11.29 0.83
C PHE A 187 -9.53 10.81 0.62
N THR A 188 -8.56 11.56 1.14
CA THR A 188 -7.13 11.35 0.84
C THR A 188 -6.32 11.17 2.11
N PRO A 189 -5.29 10.30 2.12
CA PRO A 189 -4.49 9.98 3.32
C PRO A 189 -3.50 11.06 3.71
N VAL A 190 -3.18 11.94 2.78
CA VAL A 190 -2.35 13.14 2.94
C VAL A 190 -3.05 14.31 2.24
N PRO A 191 -2.64 15.57 2.47
CA PRO A 191 -3.17 16.69 1.71
C PRO A 191 -2.94 16.52 0.21
N MET A 192 -4.03 16.33 -0.54
CA MET A 192 -4.04 16.20 -2.00
C MET A 192 -5.09 17.14 -2.58
N SER A 193 -4.96 17.44 -3.87
CA SER A 193 -5.91 18.28 -4.59
C SER A 193 -6.39 17.63 -5.89
N HIS A 194 -7.53 18.10 -6.39
CA HIS A 194 -8.05 17.79 -7.71
C HIS A 194 -8.73 19.05 -8.26
N PRO A 195 -8.65 19.35 -9.59
CA PRO A 195 -9.17 20.62 -10.13
C PRO A 195 -10.67 20.82 -9.96
N THR A 196 -11.43 19.74 -9.88
CA THR A 196 -12.90 19.80 -9.88
C THR A 196 -13.54 19.04 -8.72
N ALA A 197 -12.94 17.97 -8.18
CA ALA A 197 -13.45 17.27 -7.01
C ALA A 197 -13.19 18.04 -5.71
N THR A 198 -14.06 17.88 -4.72
CA THR A 198 -13.81 18.37 -3.36
C THR A 198 -12.95 17.37 -2.60
N THR A 199 -11.74 17.74 -2.19
CA THR A 199 -10.83 16.85 -1.46
C THR A 199 -10.88 17.09 0.04
N LYS A 200 -10.83 15.99 0.82
CA LYS A 200 -10.74 16.00 2.28
C LYS A 200 -9.58 15.13 2.73
N HIS A 201 -8.64 15.71 3.47
CA HIS A 201 -7.56 14.95 4.10
C HIS A 201 -8.08 14.21 5.35
N VAL A 202 -7.92 12.91 5.37
CA VAL A 202 -8.29 12.00 6.47
C VAL A 202 -7.07 11.72 7.34
N LYS A 203 -6.99 12.38 8.48
CA LYS A 203 -5.87 12.17 9.43
C LYS A 203 -6.12 10.99 10.35
N GLY A 204 -7.30 10.91 10.92
CA GLY A 204 -7.70 9.89 11.88
C GLY A 204 -8.92 9.12 11.41
N PRO A 205 -9.35 8.10 12.18
CA PRO A 205 -10.54 7.35 11.86
C PRO A 205 -11.78 8.23 11.82
N GLU A 206 -12.62 8.07 10.80
CA GLU A 206 -13.89 8.80 10.64
C GLU A 206 -14.88 8.03 9.82
N ILE A 207 -16.15 8.23 10.11
CA ILE A 207 -17.25 7.74 9.29
C ILE A 207 -17.32 8.61 8.03
N ILE A 208 -17.22 7.99 6.86
CA ILE A 208 -17.34 8.65 5.55
C ILE A 208 -18.80 8.86 5.22
N VAL A 209 -19.57 7.78 5.36
CA VAL A 209 -21.01 7.70 5.12
C VAL A 209 -21.57 6.49 5.87
N ASN A 210 -22.89 6.36 5.95
CA ASN A 210 -23.54 5.23 6.62
C ASN A 210 -22.95 3.88 6.19
N GLY A 211 -22.50 3.10 7.16
CA GLY A 211 -21.91 1.77 6.96
C GLY A 211 -20.45 1.79 6.51
N ILE A 212 -19.83 2.95 6.23
CA ILE A 212 -18.47 3.05 5.66
C ILE A 212 -17.63 4.06 6.43
N ALA A 213 -16.47 3.62 6.88
CA ALA A 213 -15.51 4.44 7.60
C ALA A 213 -14.09 4.28 7.04
N SER A 214 -13.29 5.34 7.12
CA SER A 214 -11.84 5.23 7.06
C SER A 214 -11.29 4.86 8.44
N ILE A 215 -10.32 3.96 8.47
CA ILE A 215 -9.59 3.63 9.71
C ILE A 215 -8.56 4.71 10.08
N GLY A 216 -8.48 5.78 9.27
CA GLY A 216 -7.49 6.84 9.39
C GLY A 216 -6.14 6.46 8.76
N SER A 217 -5.35 7.47 8.45
CA SER A 217 -4.02 7.28 7.89
C SER A 217 -3.06 6.74 8.95
N ILE A 218 -2.32 5.69 8.60
CA ILE A 218 -1.28 5.08 9.42
C ILE A 218 0.06 5.30 8.71
N ARG A 219 1.00 5.91 9.42
CA ARG A 219 2.34 6.17 8.93
C ARG A 219 3.17 4.90 8.88
N ASN A 220 3.92 4.72 7.79
CA ASN A 220 4.90 3.65 7.67
C ASN A 220 6.08 4.09 6.80
N PRO A 221 7.35 3.85 7.19
CA PRO A 221 8.50 4.12 6.36
C PRO A 221 8.77 2.96 5.39
N LEU A 222 9.14 3.33 4.15
CA LEU A 222 9.77 2.45 3.17
C LEU A 222 11.21 2.87 2.97
N PHE A 223 12.12 1.91 2.86
CA PHE A 223 13.56 2.22 2.85
C PHE A 223 13.96 3.20 1.74
N PHE A 224 13.52 2.96 0.50
CA PHE A 224 13.84 3.81 -0.64
C PHE A 224 12.84 4.92 -0.88
N PHE A 225 11.56 4.71 -0.58
CA PHE A 225 10.47 5.62 -0.93
C PHE A 225 10.12 6.62 0.18
N GLY A 226 10.76 6.49 1.35
CA GLY A 226 10.52 7.39 2.46
C GLY A 226 9.26 7.05 3.25
N GLU A 227 8.49 8.07 3.64
CA GLU A 227 7.31 7.88 4.47
C GLU A 227 6.07 7.74 3.61
N VAL A 228 5.27 6.73 3.94
CA VAL A 228 3.96 6.49 3.37
C VAL A 228 2.91 6.63 4.46
N TYR A 229 1.86 7.37 4.18
CA TYR A 229 0.64 7.43 4.96
C TYR A 229 -0.44 6.70 4.18
N GLU A 230 -0.93 5.60 4.73
CA GLU A 230 -1.93 4.79 4.06
C GLU A 230 -3.16 4.61 4.96
N GLN A 231 -4.35 4.74 4.36
CA GLN A 231 -5.64 4.43 4.97
C GLN A 231 -6.24 3.19 4.31
N ALA A 232 -6.96 2.42 5.10
CA ALA A 232 -7.89 1.41 4.61
C ALA A 232 -9.32 1.85 4.93
N ILE A 233 -10.30 1.25 4.29
CA ILE A 233 -11.71 1.46 4.63
C ILE A 233 -12.32 0.22 5.27
N ALA A 234 -13.21 0.45 6.22
CA ALA A 234 -14.02 -0.56 6.90
C ALA A 234 -15.48 -0.38 6.48
N ILE A 235 -16.08 -1.42 5.94
CA ILE A 235 -17.48 -1.43 5.50
C ILE A 235 -18.23 -2.43 6.38
N ASN A 236 -19.21 -1.93 7.12
CA ASN A 236 -20.03 -2.75 8.01
C ASN A 236 -21.23 -3.34 7.24
N VAL A 237 -21.14 -4.61 6.88
CA VAL A 237 -22.18 -5.31 6.12
C VAL A 237 -23.17 -5.95 7.09
N GLU A 238 -24.46 -5.65 6.91
CA GLU A 238 -25.54 -6.13 7.77
C GLU A 238 -25.51 -7.66 7.92
N ARG A 239 -25.60 -8.14 9.17
CA ARG A 239 -25.56 -9.57 9.54
C ARG A 239 -24.27 -10.33 9.17
N LYS A 240 -23.28 -9.67 8.59
CA LYS A 240 -21.99 -10.30 8.23
C LYS A 240 -20.85 -9.77 9.08
N GLY A 241 -20.63 -8.50 9.09
CA GLY A 241 -19.54 -7.87 9.84
C GLY A 241 -18.73 -6.91 8.98
N ILE A 242 -17.53 -6.57 9.44
CA ILE A 242 -16.66 -5.61 8.79
C ILE A 242 -15.92 -6.25 7.61
N VAL A 243 -16.03 -5.64 6.44
CA VAL A 243 -15.17 -5.89 5.28
C VAL A 243 -14.14 -4.78 5.18
N ILE A 244 -12.87 -5.14 5.17
CA ILE A 244 -11.75 -4.22 5.08
C ILE A 244 -11.26 -4.18 3.65
N ILE A 245 -11.17 -2.98 3.05
CA ILE A 245 -10.55 -2.77 1.73
C ILE A 245 -9.22 -2.05 1.92
N VAL A 246 -8.15 -2.63 1.37
CA VAL A 246 -6.76 -2.20 1.55
C VAL A 246 -6.15 -1.87 0.18
N GLY A 247 -5.32 -0.84 0.11
CA GLY A 247 -4.54 -0.50 -1.09
C GLY A 247 -3.36 -1.46 -1.27
N CYS A 248 -2.21 -1.12 -0.67
CA CYS A 248 -1.03 -1.99 -0.60
C CYS A 248 -0.78 -2.59 0.78
N GLY A 249 -1.38 -2.04 1.85
CA GLY A 249 -1.13 -2.51 3.21
C GLY A 249 0.29 -2.22 3.71
N HIS A 250 0.91 -1.11 3.27
CA HIS A 250 2.26 -0.72 3.71
C HIS A 250 2.39 -0.59 5.23
N GLN A 251 1.31 -0.21 5.93
CA GLN A 251 1.26 -0.14 7.39
C GLN A 251 1.27 -1.52 8.07
N GLY A 252 1.05 -2.58 7.29
CA GLY A 252 0.96 -3.96 7.75
C GLY A 252 -0.42 -4.36 8.23
N ILE A 253 -0.81 -5.59 7.87
CA ILE A 253 -2.14 -6.12 8.18
C ILE A 253 -2.42 -6.15 9.68
N GLN A 254 -1.39 -6.33 10.51
CA GLN A 254 -1.54 -6.31 11.97
C GLN A 254 -2.08 -4.96 12.45
N LYS A 255 -1.42 -3.86 12.06
CA LYS A 255 -1.88 -2.50 12.43
C LYS A 255 -3.27 -2.18 11.86
N ILE A 256 -3.59 -2.70 10.67
CA ILE A 256 -4.92 -2.54 10.06
C ILE A 256 -5.97 -3.25 10.91
N ILE A 257 -5.77 -4.53 11.22
CA ILE A 257 -6.70 -5.34 12.00
C ILE A 257 -6.84 -4.78 13.43
N ASP A 258 -5.72 -4.51 14.10
CA ASP A 258 -5.73 -3.94 15.47
C ASP A 258 -6.51 -2.62 15.51
N ARG A 259 -6.33 -1.78 14.48
CA ARG A 259 -7.08 -0.51 14.38
C ARG A 259 -8.57 -0.75 14.19
N VAL A 260 -8.97 -1.70 13.33
CA VAL A 260 -10.37 -2.06 13.10
C VAL A 260 -11.00 -2.62 14.38
N GLU A 261 -10.30 -3.51 15.11
CA GLU A 261 -10.78 -4.09 16.36
C GLU A 261 -10.94 -3.06 17.49
N VAL A 262 -10.13 -1.98 17.49
CA VAL A 262 -10.33 -0.85 18.42
C VAL A 262 -11.52 0.03 18.00
N LEU A 263 -11.76 0.18 16.72
CA LEU A 263 -12.79 1.07 16.19
C LEU A 263 -14.20 0.48 16.26
N PHE A 264 -14.32 -0.85 16.15
CA PHE A 264 -15.62 -1.53 16.01
C PHE A 264 -15.70 -2.78 16.91
N ASP A 265 -16.86 -3.02 17.52
CA ASP A 265 -17.14 -4.30 18.20
C ASP A 265 -17.56 -5.40 17.22
N THR A 266 -17.86 -5.01 15.99
CA THR A 266 -18.33 -5.91 14.94
C THR A 266 -17.16 -6.75 14.42
N PRO A 267 -17.30 -8.09 14.33
CA PRO A 267 -16.19 -8.94 13.89
C PRO A 267 -15.82 -8.67 12.42
N ILE A 268 -14.56 -8.96 12.08
CA ILE A 268 -14.05 -8.86 10.71
C ILE A 268 -14.61 -10.04 9.91
N TYR A 269 -15.41 -9.72 8.90
CA TYR A 269 -15.98 -10.68 7.96
C TYR A 269 -15.04 -10.95 6.79
N GLY A 270 -14.39 -9.92 6.26
CA GLY A 270 -13.53 -10.05 5.09
C GLY A 270 -12.40 -9.05 5.01
N ILE A 271 -11.37 -9.42 4.22
CA ILE A 271 -10.20 -8.59 3.92
C ILE A 271 -9.91 -8.71 2.43
N ILE A 272 -9.89 -7.58 1.72
CA ILE A 272 -9.75 -7.50 0.27
C ILE A 272 -8.71 -6.45 -0.08
N GLY A 273 -7.78 -6.77 -1.00
CA GLY A 273 -6.79 -5.82 -1.53
C GLY A 273 -5.35 -6.24 -1.37
N GLY A 274 -4.43 -5.29 -1.45
CA GLY A 274 -3.00 -5.52 -1.34
C GLY A 274 -2.53 -5.69 0.11
N LEU A 275 -1.55 -6.56 0.31
CA LEU A 275 -0.89 -6.76 1.60
C LEU A 275 0.64 -6.72 1.48
N HIS A 276 1.11 -6.37 0.30
CA HIS A 276 2.53 -6.19 -0.01
C HIS A 276 3.39 -7.40 0.32
N LEU A 277 3.03 -8.55 -0.28
CA LEU A 277 3.70 -9.84 -0.05
C LEU A 277 4.44 -10.34 -1.31
N PRO A 278 5.49 -9.62 -1.80
CA PRO A 278 6.27 -10.01 -2.97
C PRO A 278 7.30 -11.11 -2.61
N ILE A 279 6.85 -12.24 -2.05
CA ILE A 279 7.67 -13.30 -1.47
C ILE A 279 7.39 -14.61 -2.19
N PRO A 280 8.41 -15.34 -2.65
CA PRO A 280 9.84 -14.99 -2.71
C PRO A 280 10.20 -14.09 -3.90
N ASN A 281 9.29 -13.92 -4.85
CA ASN A 281 9.52 -13.31 -6.15
C ASN A 281 8.70 -12.03 -6.35
N PHE A 282 8.41 -11.72 -7.61
CA PHE A 282 7.72 -10.51 -8.04
C PHE A 282 6.20 -10.57 -7.81
N PRO A 283 5.54 -9.41 -7.68
CA PRO A 283 4.10 -9.33 -7.80
C PRO A 283 3.63 -9.99 -9.09
N GLY A 284 2.61 -10.87 -8.98
CA GLY A 284 2.03 -11.57 -10.12
C GLY A 284 3.00 -12.40 -10.98
N ASP A 285 4.21 -12.68 -10.48
CA ASP A 285 5.31 -13.34 -11.21
C ASP A 285 5.74 -12.61 -12.51
N ASP A 286 5.57 -11.28 -12.54
CA ASP A 286 5.95 -10.46 -13.68
C ASP A 286 7.47 -10.39 -13.87
N PRO A 287 8.03 -10.98 -14.95
CA PRO A 287 9.46 -10.99 -15.21
C PRO A 287 9.99 -9.63 -15.74
N THR A 288 9.12 -8.66 -16.01
CA THR A 288 9.50 -7.42 -16.71
C THR A 288 10.26 -6.42 -15.85
N TRP A 289 10.36 -6.64 -14.55
CA TRP A 289 11.24 -5.90 -13.67
C TRP A 289 12.66 -6.45 -13.74
N SER A 290 13.35 -6.18 -14.84
CA SER A 290 14.80 -6.41 -15.05
C SER A 290 15.36 -7.79 -14.66
N GLY A 291 14.54 -8.83 -14.53
CA GLY A 291 14.98 -10.19 -14.18
C GLY A 291 15.60 -10.32 -12.78
N LEU A 292 15.62 -9.26 -11.98
CA LEU A 292 16.13 -9.26 -10.62
C LEU A 292 14.98 -9.24 -9.61
N PRO A 293 15.02 -10.05 -8.54
CA PRO A 293 13.99 -10.07 -7.50
C PRO A 293 14.08 -8.82 -6.61
N VAL A 294 13.93 -7.61 -7.20
CA VAL A 294 14.20 -6.35 -6.52
C VAL A 294 13.06 -5.93 -5.59
N PHE A 295 11.83 -6.33 -5.88
CA PHE A 295 10.65 -5.88 -5.10
C PHE A 295 10.76 -6.20 -3.62
N LYS A 296 11.13 -7.43 -3.25
CA LYS A 296 11.32 -7.83 -1.86
C LYS A 296 12.41 -7.05 -1.11
N PHE A 297 13.24 -6.29 -1.83
CA PHE A 297 14.30 -5.47 -1.26
C PHE A 297 13.97 -3.98 -1.26
N ILE A 298 13.13 -3.53 -2.21
CA ILE A 298 12.94 -2.11 -2.47
C ILE A 298 11.71 -1.56 -1.77
N VAL A 299 10.61 -2.30 -1.82
CA VAL A 299 9.28 -1.82 -1.39
C VAL A 299 8.85 -2.36 -0.03
N THR A 300 9.76 -3.01 0.70
CA THR A 300 9.46 -3.58 2.01
C THR A 300 9.62 -2.54 3.14
N ARG A 301 9.01 -2.85 4.27
CA ARG A 301 9.16 -2.11 5.53
C ARG A 301 10.47 -2.43 6.26
N ARG A 302 11.46 -2.93 5.52
CA ARG A 302 12.77 -3.33 6.03
C ARG A 302 13.87 -2.83 5.11
N PRO A 303 15.09 -2.67 5.61
CA PRO A 303 16.23 -2.37 4.76
C PRO A 303 16.53 -3.55 3.81
N PRO A 304 17.20 -3.30 2.66
CA PRO A 304 17.45 -4.33 1.65
C PRO A 304 18.22 -5.58 2.13
N TRP A 305 18.97 -5.46 3.20
CA TRP A 305 19.70 -6.59 3.82
C TRP A 305 18.86 -7.42 4.80
N GLU A 306 17.60 -7.01 5.03
CA GLU A 306 16.60 -7.73 5.80
C GLU A 306 15.36 -7.98 4.93
N PRO A 307 15.49 -8.71 3.80
CA PRO A 307 14.36 -8.93 2.91
C PRO A 307 13.27 -9.76 3.60
N TRP A 308 12.06 -9.61 3.12
CA TRP A 308 10.96 -10.46 3.58
C TRP A 308 11.19 -11.91 3.14
N HIS A 309 10.80 -12.83 4.01
CA HIS A 309 10.87 -14.26 3.82
C HIS A 309 9.47 -14.90 3.93
N THR A 310 9.40 -16.20 3.64
CA THR A 310 8.16 -17.00 3.77
C THR A 310 7.57 -16.91 5.17
N ASP A 311 8.40 -16.88 6.22
CA ASP A 311 7.96 -16.75 7.60
C ASP A 311 7.15 -15.45 7.86
N ASP A 312 7.48 -14.36 7.17
CA ASP A 312 6.74 -13.10 7.27
C ASP A 312 5.35 -13.20 6.65
N ARG A 313 5.25 -13.92 5.52
CA ARG A 313 3.97 -14.25 4.89
C ARG A 313 3.16 -15.17 5.80
N ASP A 314 3.77 -16.21 6.32
CA ASP A 314 3.10 -17.20 7.15
C ASP A 314 2.59 -16.57 8.46
N TYR A 315 3.38 -15.68 9.06
CA TYR A 315 2.92 -14.85 10.19
C TYR A 315 1.70 -13.99 9.81
N THR A 316 1.70 -13.38 8.62
CA THR A 316 0.56 -12.61 8.12
C THR A 316 -0.67 -13.48 7.93
N LEU A 317 -0.50 -14.67 7.37
CA LEU A 317 -1.57 -15.67 7.20
C LEU A 317 -2.19 -16.08 8.54
N ASP A 318 -1.35 -16.43 9.52
CA ASP A 318 -1.80 -16.84 10.85
C ASP A 318 -2.52 -15.70 11.57
N TYR A 319 -2.04 -14.47 11.41
CA TYR A 319 -2.68 -13.30 12.01
C TYR A 319 -4.09 -13.06 11.46
N ILE A 320 -4.28 -13.19 10.15
CA ILE A 320 -5.60 -13.11 9.51
C ILE A 320 -6.47 -14.30 9.90
N LYS A 321 -5.92 -15.52 9.85
CA LYS A 321 -6.63 -16.77 10.16
C LYS A 321 -7.21 -16.79 11.56
N ALA A 322 -6.52 -16.20 12.54
CA ALA A 322 -6.98 -16.09 13.93
C ALA A 322 -8.32 -15.32 14.06
N ARG A 323 -8.69 -14.49 13.10
CA ARG A 323 -9.98 -13.75 13.03
C ARG A 323 -11.08 -14.54 12.34
N ASN A 324 -10.76 -15.72 11.79
CA ASN A 324 -11.70 -16.60 11.09
C ASN A 324 -12.57 -15.88 10.02
N PRO A 325 -11.95 -15.09 9.13
CA PRO A 325 -12.70 -14.35 8.12
C PRO A 325 -13.44 -15.31 7.18
N LYS A 326 -14.57 -14.85 6.65
CA LYS A 326 -15.39 -15.59 5.69
C LYS A 326 -15.10 -15.18 4.24
N LEU A 327 -14.25 -14.17 4.07
CA LEU A 327 -13.84 -13.67 2.78
C LEU A 327 -12.40 -13.15 2.86
N VAL A 328 -11.53 -13.66 2.01
CA VAL A 328 -10.17 -13.15 1.84
C VAL A 328 -9.87 -13.06 0.34
N ALA A 329 -9.36 -11.92 -0.10
CA ALA A 329 -8.97 -11.71 -1.49
C ALA A 329 -7.68 -10.86 -1.54
N LEU A 330 -6.57 -11.50 -1.92
CA LEU A 330 -5.27 -10.86 -2.02
C LEU A 330 -5.04 -10.34 -3.44
N SER A 331 -4.67 -9.07 -3.55
CA SER A 331 -4.38 -8.45 -4.85
C SER A 331 -3.03 -8.92 -5.41
N PRO A 332 -2.98 -9.30 -6.69
CA PRO A 332 -1.74 -9.69 -7.35
C PRO A 332 -0.85 -8.52 -7.77
N HIS A 333 -1.30 -7.25 -7.67
CA HIS A 333 -0.50 -6.10 -8.09
C HIS A 333 0.77 -5.91 -7.24
N ASP A 334 0.75 -6.31 -5.97
CA ASP A 334 1.83 -6.14 -4.99
C ASP A 334 2.29 -7.44 -4.32
N SER A 335 1.62 -8.56 -4.64
CA SER A 335 1.88 -9.86 -4.01
C SER A 335 2.25 -10.92 -5.05
N SER A 336 3.19 -11.80 -4.72
CA SER A 336 3.63 -12.88 -5.61
C SER A 336 2.55 -13.96 -5.77
N MET A 337 2.60 -14.71 -6.88
CA MET A 337 1.71 -15.86 -7.08
C MET A 337 1.91 -16.94 -6.02
N GLU A 338 3.12 -17.09 -5.48
CA GLU A 338 3.37 -18.02 -4.36
C GLU A 338 2.63 -17.57 -3.10
N SER A 339 2.65 -16.27 -2.77
CA SER A 339 1.87 -15.72 -1.66
C SER A 339 0.36 -15.89 -1.90
N ILE A 340 -0.11 -15.61 -3.10
CA ILE A 340 -1.52 -15.80 -3.49
C ILE A 340 -1.94 -17.27 -3.32
N ASN A 341 -1.11 -18.22 -3.78
CA ASN A 341 -1.40 -19.65 -3.63
C ASN A 341 -1.41 -20.07 -2.16
N ALA A 342 -0.49 -19.57 -1.34
CA ALA A 342 -0.49 -19.83 0.10
C ALA A 342 -1.77 -19.31 0.78
N PHE A 343 -2.30 -18.15 0.34
CA PHE A 343 -3.60 -17.64 0.79
C PHE A 343 -4.76 -18.54 0.35
N LYS A 344 -4.78 -19.00 -0.91
CA LYS A 344 -5.79 -19.96 -1.41
C LYS A 344 -5.80 -21.23 -0.59
N ASP A 345 -4.63 -21.82 -0.36
CA ASP A 345 -4.49 -23.06 0.39
C ASP A 345 -4.93 -22.91 1.85
N THR A 346 -4.67 -21.74 2.45
CA THR A 346 -5.02 -21.46 3.84
C THR A 346 -6.50 -21.18 4.03
N PHE A 347 -7.10 -20.33 3.18
CA PHE A 347 -8.48 -19.86 3.34
C PHE A 347 -9.50 -20.65 2.52
N LYS A 348 -9.05 -21.46 1.55
CA LYS A 348 -9.89 -22.39 0.77
C LYS A 348 -11.15 -21.69 0.20
N GLU A 349 -12.34 -22.12 0.64
CA GLU A 349 -13.62 -21.58 0.17
C GLU A 349 -13.85 -20.13 0.52
N ALA A 350 -13.17 -19.60 1.56
CA ALA A 350 -13.22 -18.20 1.90
C ALA A 350 -12.34 -17.32 0.99
N TYR A 351 -11.47 -17.92 0.17
CA TYR A 351 -10.61 -17.18 -0.75
C TYR A 351 -11.28 -16.90 -2.08
N ILE A 352 -11.16 -15.65 -2.55
CA ILE A 352 -11.63 -15.21 -3.86
C ILE A 352 -10.49 -14.56 -4.63
N ASP A 353 -10.27 -14.94 -5.88
CA ASP A 353 -9.31 -14.27 -6.77
C ASP A 353 -9.79 -12.89 -7.17
N ILE A 354 -8.93 -11.88 -7.02
CA ILE A 354 -9.14 -10.55 -7.57
C ILE A 354 -8.75 -10.58 -9.06
N LYS A 355 -9.72 -10.24 -9.91
CA LYS A 355 -9.52 -10.09 -11.36
C LYS A 355 -10.35 -8.92 -11.87
N VAL A 356 -9.74 -8.10 -12.72
CA VAL A 356 -10.45 -7.01 -13.40
C VAL A 356 -11.68 -7.56 -14.12
N GLY A 357 -12.84 -6.96 -13.90
CA GLY A 357 -14.12 -7.36 -14.48
C GLY A 357 -14.90 -8.42 -13.69
N LYS A 358 -14.29 -9.07 -12.69
CA LYS A 358 -14.97 -10.08 -11.86
C LYS A 358 -15.48 -9.46 -10.55
N THR A 359 -16.79 -9.28 -10.45
CA THR A 359 -17.41 -8.71 -9.25
C THR A 359 -17.38 -9.68 -8.08
N ILE A 360 -16.91 -9.22 -6.93
CA ILE A 360 -17.03 -9.89 -5.62
C ILE A 360 -18.32 -9.40 -4.95
N LYS A 361 -19.26 -10.30 -4.66
CA LYS A 361 -20.55 -9.99 -4.02
C LYS A 361 -20.56 -10.46 -2.57
N ILE A 362 -21.05 -9.60 -1.69
CA ILE A 362 -21.07 -9.82 -0.24
C ILE A 362 -22.45 -9.52 0.32
#